data_4963cde2cf993ebbfda76dea7e067b96
#
_entry.id   4963cde2cf993ebbfda76dea7e067b96
#
_cell.length_a   1.000
_cell.length_b   1.000
_cell.length_c   1.000
_cell.angle_alpha   90.00
_cell.angle_beta   90.00
_cell.angle_gamma   90.00
#
_symmetry.space_group_name_H-M   'P 1'
#
loop_
_entity.id
_entity.type
_entity.pdbx_description
1 polymer ?
#
loop_
_entity_poly.entity_id
_entity_poly.type
_entity_poly.pdbx_seq_one_letter_code
_entity_poly.pdbx_strand_id
1 'polypeptide(L)'
;KGNQARKAGAKEEILFLISQKNIVERWQNFIEHKEAGKRVAHHDTKISNVLFDETEKGICVIDLDTVMPGFFISDVGDMLRTYICPVSEEEKDLDKIFVRNEFIQAIQDGYFTEMKQCLSQFEQDHFLFSGEFLMYMQALRFLTDYLNNDIYYGKKYETHNLLRAQNQVQLLKEFQVNL
;
A
#
# COMPACT_ATOMS: atom_id res chain seq x y z
N LYS A 1 7.26 -0.41 24.61
CA LYS A 1 7.45 -1.80 25.16
C LYS A 1 6.15 -2.56 24.87
N GLY A 2 6.04 -3.21 23.71
CA GLY A 2 4.84 -3.98 23.33
C GLY A 2 4.62 -5.18 24.25
N ASN A 3 3.39 -5.68 24.27
CA ASN A 3 2.99 -6.88 25.00
C ASN A 3 3.84 -8.08 24.54
N GLN A 4 4.49 -8.80 25.47
CA GLN A 4 5.38 -9.93 25.15
C GLN A 4 4.63 -11.08 24.46
N ALA A 5 3.38 -11.36 24.85
CA ALA A 5 2.55 -12.38 24.21
C ALA A 5 2.25 -12.03 22.76
N ARG A 6 1.91 -10.76 22.46
CA ARG A 6 1.67 -10.28 21.10
C ARG A 6 2.94 -10.32 20.24
N LYS A 7 4.10 -10.00 20.81
CA LYS A 7 5.39 -10.16 20.12
C LYS A 7 5.68 -11.60 19.76
N ALA A 8 5.40 -12.52 20.66
CA ALA A 8 5.60 -13.95 20.38
C ALA A 8 4.68 -14.45 19.25
N GLY A 9 3.40 -14.00 19.26
CA GLY A 9 2.42 -14.36 18.23
C GLY A 9 2.64 -13.71 16.86
N ALA A 10 3.45 -12.65 16.77
CA ALA A 10 3.75 -11.91 15.54
C ALA A 10 5.23 -12.05 15.12
N LYS A 11 5.92 -13.07 15.59
CA LYS A 11 7.37 -13.22 15.40
C LYS A 11 7.76 -13.30 13.92
N GLU A 12 7.01 -14.01 13.14
CA GLU A 12 7.30 -14.22 11.70
C GLU A 12 7.16 -12.91 10.93
N GLU A 13 6.09 -12.16 11.16
CA GLU A 13 5.85 -10.86 10.52
C GLU A 13 6.91 -9.83 10.92
N ILE A 14 7.30 -9.81 12.20
CA ILE A 14 8.38 -8.94 12.69
C ILE A 14 9.69 -9.25 11.96
N LEU A 15 10.08 -10.52 11.88
CA LEU A 15 11.32 -10.92 11.22
C LEU A 15 11.28 -10.64 9.72
N PHE A 16 10.16 -10.91 9.06
CA PHE A 16 10.00 -10.60 7.64
C PHE A 16 10.14 -9.10 7.38
N LEU A 17 9.39 -8.25 8.09
CA LEU A 17 9.45 -6.79 7.88
C LEU A 17 10.84 -6.21 8.19
N ILE A 18 11.54 -6.74 9.20
CA ILE A 18 12.93 -6.35 9.46
C ILE A 18 13.85 -6.75 8.30
N SER A 19 13.65 -7.92 7.68
CA SER A 19 14.44 -8.34 6.53
C SER A 19 14.26 -7.46 5.30
N GLN A 20 13.10 -6.79 5.19
CA GLN A 20 12.73 -5.89 4.07
C GLN A 20 13.14 -4.41 4.30
N LYS A 21 14.01 -4.12 5.26
CA LYS A 21 14.43 -2.73 5.58
C LYS A 21 15.02 -1.95 4.40
N ASN A 22 15.55 -2.63 3.38
CA ASN A 22 16.02 -2.01 2.14
C ASN A 22 14.94 -1.21 1.42
N ILE A 23 13.65 -1.53 1.60
CA ILE A 23 12.52 -0.74 1.08
C ILE A 23 12.55 0.67 1.68
N VAL A 24 12.87 0.80 2.98
CA VAL A 24 12.99 2.10 3.65
C VAL A 24 14.19 2.88 3.11
N GLU A 25 15.32 2.22 2.87
CA GLU A 25 16.52 2.85 2.30
C GLU A 25 16.24 3.36 0.87
N ARG A 26 15.52 2.57 0.05
CA ARG A 26 15.06 2.99 -1.29
C ARG A 26 14.11 4.19 -1.22
N TRP A 27 13.19 4.19 -0.27
CA TRP A 27 12.30 5.33 -0.04
C TRP A 27 13.07 6.60 0.35
N GLN A 28 14.03 6.52 1.26
CA GLN A 28 14.87 7.65 1.64
C GLN A 28 15.64 8.21 0.43
N ASN A 29 16.26 7.33 -0.35
CA ASN A 29 16.95 7.72 -1.58
C ASN A 29 16.00 8.38 -2.60
N PHE A 30 14.75 7.89 -2.68
CA PHE A 30 13.74 8.47 -3.57
C PHE A 30 13.39 9.91 -3.16
N ILE A 31 13.02 10.14 -1.90
CA ILE A 31 12.59 11.48 -1.45
C ILE A 31 13.69 12.54 -1.44
N GLU A 32 14.95 12.12 -1.39
CA GLU A 32 16.13 12.99 -1.47
C GLU A 32 16.57 13.25 -2.91
N HIS A 33 16.06 12.51 -3.87
CA HIS A 33 16.45 12.65 -5.26
C HIS A 33 15.88 13.93 -5.87
N LYS A 34 16.74 14.70 -6.57
CA LYS A 34 16.37 16.02 -7.16
C LYS A 34 15.22 15.96 -8.18
N GLU A 35 15.00 14.79 -8.79
CA GLU A 35 13.95 14.57 -9.78
C GLU A 35 12.64 14.06 -9.16
N ALA A 36 12.60 13.78 -7.86
CA ALA A 36 11.39 13.45 -7.14
C ALA A 36 10.61 14.72 -6.79
N GLY A 37 9.50 14.94 -7.47
CA GLY A 37 8.68 16.15 -7.32
C GLY A 37 7.51 15.94 -6.34
N LYS A 38 7.30 16.92 -5.45
CA LYS A 38 6.05 16.99 -4.71
C LYS A 38 4.97 17.61 -5.56
N ARG A 39 3.77 17.05 -5.50
CA ARG A 39 2.55 17.55 -6.14
C ARG A 39 1.35 17.34 -5.23
N VAL A 40 0.18 17.82 -5.63
CA VAL A 40 -1.05 17.50 -4.91
C VAL A 40 -1.29 15.99 -5.06
N ALA A 41 -1.41 15.29 -3.94
CA ALA A 41 -1.69 13.87 -3.86
C ALA A 41 -2.90 13.64 -2.95
N HIS A 42 -3.66 12.59 -3.23
CA HIS A 42 -4.87 12.23 -2.47
C HIS A 42 -4.54 11.48 -1.18
N HIS A 43 -3.54 10.61 -1.21
CA HIS A 43 -3.05 9.77 -0.10
C HIS A 43 -3.99 8.66 0.40
N ASP A 44 -5.17 8.50 -0.22
CA ASP A 44 -6.11 7.40 0.07
C ASP A 44 -6.90 7.05 -1.20
N THR A 45 -6.19 6.54 -2.22
CA THR A 45 -6.72 6.30 -3.57
C THR A 45 -7.39 4.93 -3.73
N LYS A 46 -7.81 4.31 -2.64
CA LYS A 46 -8.58 3.05 -2.68
C LYS A 46 -9.84 3.19 -3.53
N ILE A 47 -10.26 2.10 -4.18
CA ILE A 47 -11.40 2.11 -5.12
C ILE A 47 -12.71 2.58 -4.49
N SER A 48 -12.90 2.37 -3.17
CA SER A 48 -14.09 2.84 -2.45
C SER A 48 -14.20 4.36 -2.36
N ASN A 49 -13.13 5.09 -2.68
CA ASN A 49 -13.11 6.55 -2.75
C ASN A 49 -13.35 7.08 -4.18
N VAL A 50 -13.74 6.19 -5.10
CA VAL A 50 -14.21 6.55 -6.45
C VAL A 50 -15.68 6.18 -6.57
N LEU A 51 -16.52 7.15 -6.93
CA LEU A 51 -17.92 6.90 -7.27
C LEU A 51 -18.04 6.54 -8.74
N PHE A 52 -18.87 5.55 -9.03
CA PHE A 52 -19.16 5.08 -10.39
C PHE A 52 -20.65 5.29 -10.69
N ASP A 53 -20.97 5.52 -11.96
CA ASP A 53 -22.35 5.51 -12.44
C ASP A 53 -22.83 4.08 -12.78
N GLU A 54 -24.08 3.97 -13.21
CA GLU A 54 -24.69 2.69 -13.58
C GLU A 54 -24.01 1.98 -14.77
N THR A 55 -23.14 2.68 -15.49
CA THR A 55 -22.35 2.15 -16.63
C THR A 55 -20.92 1.81 -16.23
N GLU A 56 -20.62 1.77 -14.93
CA GLU A 56 -19.30 1.52 -14.35
C GLU A 56 -18.25 2.60 -14.71
N LYS A 57 -18.68 3.78 -15.09
CA LYS A 57 -17.81 4.92 -15.34
C LYS A 57 -17.52 5.68 -14.05
N GLY A 58 -16.25 5.93 -13.74
CA GLY A 58 -15.85 6.78 -12.63
C GLY A 58 -16.31 8.22 -12.86
N ILE A 59 -17.05 8.77 -11.89
CA ILE A 59 -17.67 10.11 -11.98
C ILE A 59 -17.17 11.09 -10.92
N CYS A 60 -16.66 10.62 -9.79
CA CYS A 60 -16.21 11.49 -8.72
C CYS A 60 -15.20 10.78 -7.82
N VAL A 61 -14.18 11.50 -7.38
CA VAL A 61 -13.28 11.11 -6.28
C VAL A 61 -13.78 11.81 -5.01
N ILE A 62 -13.86 11.06 -3.91
CA ILE A 62 -14.36 11.51 -2.61
C ILE A 62 -13.30 11.29 -1.52
N ASP A 63 -13.62 11.69 -0.27
CA ASP A 63 -12.74 11.52 0.90
C ASP A 63 -11.44 12.35 0.76
N LEU A 64 -11.62 13.66 0.55
CA LEU A 64 -10.53 14.58 0.22
C LEU A 64 -9.75 15.13 1.44
N ASP A 65 -10.04 14.67 2.65
CA ASP A 65 -9.40 15.15 3.89
C ASP A 65 -7.91 14.82 3.98
N THR A 66 -7.43 13.85 3.21
CA THR A 66 -6.02 13.49 3.12
C THR A 66 -5.26 14.21 2.01
N VAL A 67 -5.94 15.03 1.20
CA VAL A 67 -5.32 15.75 0.08
C VAL A 67 -4.31 16.77 0.57
N MET A 68 -3.04 16.56 0.22
CA MET A 68 -1.94 17.45 0.59
C MET A 68 -0.75 17.29 -0.37
N PRO A 69 0.26 18.19 -0.31
CA PRO A 69 1.48 18.00 -1.08
C PRO A 69 2.22 16.71 -0.69
N GLY A 70 2.46 15.84 -1.67
CA GLY A 70 3.13 14.57 -1.49
C GLY A 70 3.83 14.08 -2.76
N PHE A 71 4.43 12.91 -2.68
CA PHE A 71 5.02 12.24 -3.84
C PHE A 71 3.98 11.32 -4.50
N PHE A 72 4.09 11.15 -5.82
CA PHE A 72 3.20 10.27 -6.59
C PHE A 72 3.14 8.84 -6.05
N ILE A 73 4.23 8.38 -5.43
CA ILE A 73 4.35 7.06 -4.79
C ILE A 73 3.17 6.77 -3.83
N SER A 74 2.67 7.80 -3.13
CA SER A 74 1.56 7.62 -2.20
C SER A 74 0.28 7.16 -2.91
N ASP A 75 -0.09 7.84 -3.98
CA ASP A 75 -1.32 7.54 -4.71
C ASP A 75 -1.20 6.25 -5.54
N VAL A 76 -0.14 6.13 -6.33
CA VAL A 76 0.12 4.94 -7.14
C VAL A 76 0.29 3.69 -6.27
N GLY A 77 1.03 3.82 -5.17
CA GLY A 77 1.24 2.71 -4.26
C GLY A 77 -0.05 2.24 -3.58
N ASP A 78 -0.95 3.15 -3.23
CA ASP A 78 -2.24 2.79 -2.64
C ASP A 78 -3.19 2.16 -3.67
N MET A 79 -3.20 2.63 -4.92
CA MET A 79 -3.89 1.95 -6.02
C MET A 79 -3.35 0.54 -6.24
N LEU A 80 -2.03 0.36 -6.35
CA LEU A 80 -1.42 -0.97 -6.50
C LEU A 80 -1.78 -1.86 -5.31
N ARG A 81 -1.66 -1.38 -4.08
CA ARG A 81 -1.97 -2.15 -2.88
C ARG A 81 -3.43 -2.61 -2.82
N THR A 82 -4.37 -1.78 -3.25
CA THR A 82 -5.80 -2.04 -3.04
C THR A 82 -6.54 -2.61 -4.25
N TYR A 83 -6.03 -2.43 -5.49
CA TYR A 83 -6.73 -2.87 -6.69
C TYR A 83 -6.24 -4.21 -7.22
N ILE A 84 -4.95 -4.54 -7.05
CA ILE A 84 -4.36 -5.75 -7.65
C ILE A 84 -4.77 -7.03 -6.94
N CYS A 85 -5.13 -6.97 -5.66
CA CYS A 85 -5.61 -8.11 -4.91
C CYS A 85 -7.13 -8.29 -5.10
N PRO A 86 -7.63 -9.52 -5.34
CA PRO A 86 -9.06 -9.75 -5.50
C PRO A 86 -9.86 -9.63 -4.20
N VAL A 87 -9.18 -9.65 -3.06
CA VAL A 87 -9.80 -9.58 -1.73
C VAL A 87 -9.31 -8.36 -0.96
N SER A 88 -10.08 -7.93 0.04
CA SER A 88 -9.73 -6.78 0.86
C SER A 88 -8.65 -7.12 1.89
N GLU A 89 -8.10 -6.08 2.53
CA GLU A 89 -7.15 -6.22 3.65
C GLU A 89 -7.76 -6.85 4.92
N GLU A 90 -9.08 -7.10 4.94
CA GLU A 90 -9.82 -7.79 5.99
C GLU A 90 -9.92 -9.31 5.75
N GLU A 91 -9.49 -9.82 4.59
CA GLU A 91 -9.50 -11.26 4.29
C GLU A 91 -8.54 -12.02 5.20
N LYS A 92 -9.04 -13.11 5.81
CA LYS A 92 -8.31 -13.94 6.77
C LYS A 92 -7.64 -15.15 6.14
N ASP A 93 -8.17 -15.57 5.00
CA ASP A 93 -7.64 -16.68 4.22
C ASP A 93 -6.51 -16.16 3.33
N LEU A 94 -5.28 -16.39 3.76
CA LEU A 94 -4.09 -15.89 3.06
C LEU A 94 -3.91 -16.53 1.68
N ASP A 95 -4.47 -17.71 1.43
CA ASP A 95 -4.39 -18.38 0.12
C ASP A 95 -5.22 -17.66 -0.97
N LYS A 96 -6.12 -16.75 -0.56
CA LYS A 96 -6.88 -15.90 -1.50
C LYS A 96 -6.15 -14.62 -1.88
N ILE A 97 -4.99 -14.38 -1.28
CA ILE A 97 -4.21 -13.16 -1.53
C ILE A 97 -3.20 -13.47 -2.63
N PHE A 98 -3.45 -12.92 -3.80
CA PHE A 98 -2.56 -13.02 -4.95
C PHE A 98 -2.62 -11.77 -5.81
N VAL A 99 -1.64 -11.60 -6.68
CA VAL A 99 -1.51 -10.45 -7.57
C VAL A 99 -2.15 -10.76 -8.92
N ARG A 100 -3.02 -9.85 -9.38
CA ARG A 100 -3.59 -9.85 -10.72
C ARG A 100 -2.78 -8.92 -11.62
N ASN A 101 -1.90 -9.49 -12.43
CA ASN A 101 -0.97 -8.72 -13.27
C ASN A 101 -1.68 -7.81 -14.27
N GLU A 102 -2.83 -8.20 -14.77
CA GLU A 102 -3.66 -7.37 -15.66
C GLU A 102 -4.13 -6.07 -14.99
N PHE A 103 -4.30 -6.07 -13.66
CA PHE A 103 -4.63 -4.86 -12.90
C PHE A 103 -3.42 -3.94 -12.72
N ILE A 104 -2.21 -4.49 -12.54
CA ILE A 104 -0.98 -3.68 -12.52
C ILE A 104 -0.86 -2.92 -13.84
N GLN A 105 -1.02 -3.63 -14.98
CA GLN A 105 -0.93 -3.03 -16.29
C GLN A 105 -2.01 -1.97 -16.50
N ALA A 106 -3.25 -2.24 -16.13
CA ALA A 106 -4.36 -1.29 -16.25
C ALA A 106 -4.13 -0.01 -15.43
N ILE A 107 -3.60 -0.14 -14.19
CA ILE A 107 -3.26 1.02 -13.36
C ILE A 107 -2.14 1.82 -14.02
N GLN A 108 -1.10 1.14 -14.51
CA GLN A 108 0.04 1.80 -15.16
C GLN A 108 -0.40 2.56 -16.42
N ASP A 109 -1.16 1.92 -17.29
CA ASP A 109 -1.64 2.52 -18.54
C ASP A 109 -2.56 3.71 -18.26
N GLY A 110 -3.53 3.55 -17.34
CA GLY A 110 -4.43 4.62 -16.96
C GLY A 110 -3.69 5.81 -16.32
N TYR A 111 -2.82 5.54 -15.38
CA TYR A 111 -2.06 6.60 -14.70
C TYR A 111 -1.10 7.33 -15.65
N PHE A 112 -0.37 6.60 -16.50
CA PHE A 112 0.55 7.24 -17.45
C PHE A 112 -0.15 7.94 -18.60
N THR A 113 -1.38 7.58 -18.96
CA THR A 113 -2.16 8.34 -19.94
C THR A 113 -2.31 9.80 -19.51
N GLU A 114 -2.54 10.05 -18.22
CA GLU A 114 -2.77 11.40 -17.68
C GLU A 114 -1.49 12.04 -17.12
N MET A 115 -0.66 11.27 -16.45
CA MET A 115 0.40 11.81 -15.59
C MET A 115 1.80 11.70 -16.19
N LYS A 116 2.01 10.94 -17.25
CA LYS A 116 3.37 10.68 -17.81
C LYS A 116 4.17 11.95 -18.07
N GLN A 117 3.54 12.99 -18.61
CA GLN A 117 4.19 14.26 -18.91
C GLN A 117 4.53 15.09 -17.65
N CYS A 118 3.86 14.80 -16.54
CA CYS A 118 4.06 15.46 -15.24
C CYS A 118 5.10 14.76 -14.37
N LEU A 119 5.55 13.56 -14.77
CA LEU A 119 6.53 12.75 -14.05
C LEU A 119 7.89 12.81 -14.73
N SER A 120 8.95 12.93 -13.93
CA SER A 120 10.32 12.70 -14.41
C SER A 120 10.51 11.23 -14.81
N GLN A 121 11.55 10.93 -15.61
CA GLN A 121 11.88 9.53 -15.93
C GLN A 121 12.22 8.74 -14.65
N PHE A 122 12.93 9.37 -13.72
CA PHE A 122 13.22 8.77 -12.42
C PHE A 122 11.95 8.36 -11.67
N GLU A 123 10.92 9.20 -11.65
CA GLU A 123 9.64 8.86 -11.02
C GLU A 123 8.92 7.72 -11.75
N GLN A 124 8.90 7.75 -13.09
CA GLN A 124 8.30 6.67 -13.90
C GLN A 124 8.97 5.32 -13.63
N ASP A 125 10.29 5.28 -13.48
CA ASP A 125 11.06 4.07 -13.16
C ASP A 125 10.75 3.52 -11.76
N HIS A 126 10.16 4.35 -10.86
CA HIS A 126 9.76 3.96 -9.51
C HIS A 126 8.27 3.60 -9.39
N PHE A 127 7.56 3.42 -10.52
CA PHE A 127 6.13 3.11 -10.50
C PHE A 127 5.82 1.84 -9.69
N LEU A 128 6.47 0.73 -9.98
CA LEU A 128 6.25 -0.53 -9.25
C LEU A 128 6.78 -0.48 -7.82
N PHE A 129 7.85 0.24 -7.57
CA PHE A 129 8.33 0.49 -6.21
C PHE A 129 7.29 1.17 -5.32
N SER A 130 6.38 1.96 -5.89
CA SER A 130 5.27 2.58 -5.15
C SER A 130 4.39 1.54 -4.46
N GLY A 131 4.04 0.45 -5.17
CA GLY A 131 3.25 -0.65 -4.60
C GLY A 131 4.00 -1.38 -3.50
N GLU A 132 5.25 -1.75 -3.75
CA GLU A 132 6.11 -2.42 -2.77
C GLU A 132 6.24 -1.60 -1.48
N PHE A 133 6.47 -0.30 -1.60
CA PHE A 133 6.60 0.62 -0.46
C PHE A 133 5.30 0.73 0.33
N LEU A 134 4.15 0.92 -0.32
CA LEU A 134 2.88 1.11 0.38
C LEU A 134 2.39 -0.19 1.05
N MET A 135 2.58 -1.36 0.44
CA MET A 135 2.29 -2.65 1.07
C MET A 135 3.16 -2.87 2.31
N TYR A 136 4.46 -2.61 2.21
CA TYR A 136 5.38 -2.68 3.34
C TYR A 136 4.98 -1.71 4.46
N MET A 137 4.75 -0.45 4.13
CA MET A 137 4.38 0.59 5.08
C MET A 137 3.06 0.26 5.80
N GLN A 138 2.07 -0.24 5.07
CA GLN A 138 0.78 -0.58 5.66
C GLN A 138 0.85 -1.84 6.53
N ALA A 139 1.62 -2.87 6.13
CA ALA A 139 1.92 -4.02 6.98
C ALA A 139 2.58 -3.59 8.30
N LEU A 140 3.56 -2.69 8.21
CA LEU A 140 4.26 -2.15 9.38
C LEU A 140 3.32 -1.36 10.30
N ARG A 141 2.41 -0.55 9.76
CA ARG A 141 1.42 0.20 10.53
C ARG A 141 0.46 -0.72 11.29
N PHE A 142 -0.12 -1.71 10.63
CA PHE A 142 -1.01 -2.68 11.29
C PHE A 142 -0.30 -3.50 12.35
N LEU A 143 0.91 -3.98 12.05
CA LEU A 143 1.71 -4.72 13.02
C LEU A 143 2.08 -3.87 14.25
N THR A 144 2.46 -2.62 14.01
CA THR A 144 2.80 -1.68 15.09
C THR A 144 1.59 -1.41 15.98
N ASP A 145 0.42 -1.20 15.39
CA ASP A 145 -0.80 -0.97 16.16
C ASP A 145 -1.20 -2.22 16.96
N TYR A 146 -1.13 -3.41 16.37
CA TYR A 146 -1.33 -4.67 17.09
C TYR A 146 -0.39 -4.76 18.30
N LEU A 147 0.90 -4.50 18.11
CA LEU A 147 1.89 -4.54 19.21
C LEU A 147 1.65 -3.47 20.29
N ASN A 148 0.98 -2.38 19.93
CA ASN A 148 0.57 -1.29 20.81
C ASN A 148 -0.87 -1.41 21.33
N ASN A 149 -1.44 -2.61 21.33
CA ASN A 149 -2.78 -2.94 21.82
C ASN A 149 -3.94 -2.30 21.03
N ASP A 150 -3.77 -2.12 19.72
CA ASP A 150 -4.81 -1.67 18.78
C ASP A 150 -5.39 -0.28 19.11
N ILE A 151 -4.54 0.66 19.51
CA ILE A 151 -4.97 1.99 19.97
C ILE A 151 -5.35 2.90 18.81
N TYR A 152 -4.65 2.79 17.68
CA TYR A 152 -4.81 3.71 16.54
C TYR A 152 -5.98 3.32 15.63
N TYR A 153 -6.00 2.08 15.13
CA TYR A 153 -7.06 1.59 14.23
C TYR A 153 -8.26 1.01 14.97
N GLY A 154 -8.10 0.73 16.28
CA GLY A 154 -9.06 -0.09 17.00
C GLY A 154 -9.05 -1.55 16.53
N LYS A 155 -9.93 -2.36 17.08
CA LYS A 155 -10.05 -3.78 16.71
C LYS A 155 -11.50 -4.25 16.73
N LYS A 156 -11.84 -5.16 15.80
CA LYS A 156 -13.11 -5.90 15.78
C LYS A 156 -13.04 -7.19 16.61
N TYR A 157 -11.83 -7.75 16.73
CA TYR A 157 -11.50 -8.96 17.51
C TYR A 157 -10.01 -8.94 17.87
N GLU A 158 -9.56 -9.83 18.78
CA GLU A 158 -8.24 -9.74 19.44
C GLU A 158 -7.04 -9.72 18.48
N THR A 159 -7.11 -10.43 17.35
CA THR A 159 -6.02 -10.53 16.36
C THR A 159 -6.27 -9.72 15.10
N HIS A 160 -7.20 -8.77 15.11
CA HIS A 160 -7.66 -8.06 13.93
C HIS A 160 -6.50 -7.41 13.16
N ASN A 161 -5.73 -6.54 13.82
CA ASN A 161 -4.62 -5.85 13.15
C ASN A 161 -3.43 -6.76 12.87
N LEU A 162 -3.26 -7.89 13.58
CA LEU A 162 -2.29 -8.91 13.21
C LEU A 162 -2.66 -9.57 11.87
N LEU A 163 -3.92 -9.97 11.70
CA LEU A 163 -4.39 -10.57 10.45
C LEU A 163 -4.29 -9.60 9.26
N ARG A 164 -4.60 -8.32 9.48
CA ARG A 164 -4.39 -7.28 8.46
C ARG A 164 -2.91 -7.10 8.12
N ALA A 165 -2.02 -7.17 9.12
CA ALA A 165 -0.57 -7.15 8.87
C ALA A 165 -0.12 -8.38 8.06
N GLN A 166 -0.61 -9.57 8.39
CA GLN A 166 -0.33 -10.82 7.66
C GLN A 166 -0.83 -10.75 6.23
N ASN A 167 -2.02 -10.21 6.01
CA ASN A 167 -2.57 -9.96 4.69
C ASN A 167 -1.64 -9.09 3.84
N GLN A 168 -1.19 -7.96 4.38
CA GLN A 168 -0.28 -7.06 3.65
C GLN A 168 1.13 -7.65 3.47
N VAL A 169 1.62 -8.44 4.41
CA VAL A 169 2.88 -9.20 4.27
C VAL A 169 2.76 -10.23 3.14
N GLN A 170 1.64 -10.96 3.07
CA GLN A 170 1.41 -11.93 1.99
C GLN A 170 1.32 -11.23 0.63
N LEU A 171 0.56 -10.13 0.54
CA LEU A 171 0.46 -9.36 -0.69
C LEU A 171 1.83 -8.82 -1.15
N LEU A 172 2.65 -8.35 -0.22
CA LEU A 172 4.02 -7.88 -0.53
C LEU A 172 4.88 -9.02 -1.10
N LYS A 173 4.82 -10.22 -0.51
CA LYS A 173 5.54 -11.41 -1.01
C LYS A 173 5.10 -11.77 -2.42
N GLU A 174 3.78 -11.85 -2.66
CA GLU A 174 3.21 -12.13 -3.97
C GLU A 174 3.62 -11.07 -5.00
N PHE A 175 3.60 -9.80 -4.61
CA PHE A 175 4.01 -8.71 -5.48
C PHE A 175 5.49 -8.80 -5.87
N GLN A 176 6.38 -9.08 -4.91
CA GLN A 176 7.82 -9.22 -5.16
C GLN A 176 8.19 -10.40 -6.08
N VAL A 177 7.39 -11.45 -6.08
CA VAL A 177 7.60 -12.60 -7.01
C VAL A 177 7.16 -12.27 -8.43
N ASN A 178 6.27 -11.30 -8.60
CA ASN A 178 5.70 -10.89 -9.89
C ASN A 178 6.41 -9.67 -10.51
N LEU A 179 7.42 -9.09 -9.83
CA LEU A 179 8.27 -8.03 -10.35
C LEU A 179 9.40 -8.57 -11.23
#